data_e1363ea570707e08084d701396103f21
#
_entry.id   e1363ea570707e08084d701396103f21
#
_cell.length_a   1.000
_cell.length_b   1.000
_cell.length_c   1.000
_cell.angle_alpha   90.00
_cell.angle_beta   90.00
_cell.angle_gamma   90.00
#
_symmetry.space_group_name_H-M   'P 1'
#
loop_
_entity.id
_entity.type
_entity.pdbx_description
1 polymer ?
#
loop_
_entity_poly.entity_id
_entity_poly.type
_entity_poly.pdbx_seq_one_letter_code
_entity_poly.pdbx_strand_id
1 'polypeptide(L)'
;MGKLRQTALILGEGPTEFFYFKSLCDVFKRLTIKPDYPKHTSIKELDLKISEGVAMGYNHIFCIIDMDTKDVEPERSQYQRLKAKYAKPINKPKKGIYCKVEFFETHRCTELFFLYYFRYTSRPYDTQEPLLKDLNQCVEYRKNISFFNKSKGLHSYFERNGGSLEKAIANASRSMDEVEKEGRDYTFSELGRLMKRLATLSE
;
A
#
# COMPACT_ATOMS: atom_id res chain seq x y z
N MET A 1 3.14 32.64 6.26
CA MET A 1 4.02 31.49 6.54
C MET A 1 3.56 30.33 5.66
N GLY A 2 4.43 29.82 4.77
CA GLY A 2 4.09 28.65 3.95
C GLY A 2 3.89 27.42 4.84
N LYS A 3 2.83 26.63 4.57
CA LYS A 3 2.56 25.36 5.27
C LYS A 3 3.77 24.44 5.02
N LEU A 4 4.40 23.94 6.07
CA LEU A 4 5.52 22.99 5.95
C LEU A 4 5.05 21.76 5.17
N ARG A 5 5.86 21.36 4.19
CA ARG A 5 5.57 20.17 3.37
C ARG A 5 5.60 18.93 4.26
N GLN A 6 4.50 18.16 4.25
CA GLN A 6 4.42 16.92 5.03
C GLN A 6 5.26 15.82 4.39
N THR A 7 5.71 14.90 5.22
CA THR A 7 6.53 13.76 4.82
C THR A 7 5.81 12.45 5.11
N ALA A 8 5.77 11.55 4.13
CA ALA A 8 5.17 10.23 4.24
C ALA A 8 6.19 9.15 3.88
N LEU A 9 6.49 8.26 4.83
CA LEU A 9 7.18 7.01 4.59
C LEU A 9 6.14 5.96 4.20
N ILE A 10 6.33 5.27 3.09
CA ILE A 10 5.48 4.15 2.67
C ILE A 10 6.31 2.87 2.77
N LEU A 11 5.91 1.99 3.66
CA LEU A 11 6.54 0.70 3.90
C LEU A 11 5.73 -0.38 3.19
N GLY A 12 6.29 -0.95 2.13
CA GLY A 12 5.77 -2.14 1.46
C GLY A 12 6.43 -3.41 2.00
N GLU A 13 6.02 -4.56 1.48
CA GLU A 13 6.64 -5.84 1.81
C GLU A 13 7.83 -6.18 0.89
N GLY A 14 7.90 -5.54 -0.28
CA GLY A 14 8.95 -5.83 -1.22
C GLY A 14 9.10 -4.83 -2.38
N PRO A 15 9.82 -5.26 -3.43
CA PRO A 15 10.09 -4.41 -4.59
C PRO A 15 8.84 -3.93 -5.33
N THR A 16 7.76 -4.72 -5.35
CA THR A 16 6.50 -4.36 -6.03
C THR A 16 5.96 -3.03 -5.52
N GLU A 17 5.76 -2.92 -4.20
CA GLU A 17 5.25 -1.72 -3.54
C GLU A 17 6.23 -0.56 -3.70
N PHE A 18 7.53 -0.82 -3.51
CA PHE A 18 8.57 0.19 -3.66
C PHE A 18 8.51 0.86 -5.04
N PHE A 19 8.55 0.07 -6.12
CA PHE A 19 8.55 0.61 -7.48
C PHE A 19 7.22 1.26 -7.84
N TYR A 20 6.11 0.72 -7.34
CA TYR A 20 4.79 1.31 -7.55
C TYR A 20 4.69 2.69 -6.89
N PHE A 21 4.96 2.79 -5.58
CA PHE A 21 4.87 4.06 -4.85
C PHE A 21 5.94 5.07 -5.27
N LYS A 22 7.11 4.61 -5.71
CA LYS A 22 8.10 5.48 -6.34
C LYS A 22 7.55 6.15 -7.60
N SER A 23 6.76 5.45 -8.38
CA SER A 23 6.13 6.00 -9.59
C SER A 23 5.00 7.00 -9.31
N LEU A 24 4.50 7.06 -8.08
CA LEU A 24 3.46 8.00 -7.65
C LEU A 24 4.01 9.31 -7.05
N CYS A 25 5.32 9.43 -6.84
CA CYS A 25 5.91 10.63 -6.24
C CYS A 25 5.59 11.90 -7.04
N ASP A 26 5.52 11.80 -8.36
CA ASP A 26 5.18 12.93 -9.25
C ASP A 26 3.67 13.22 -9.32
N VAL A 27 2.83 12.29 -8.91
CA VAL A 27 1.37 12.47 -8.82
C VAL A 27 1.03 13.34 -7.60
N PHE A 28 1.68 13.08 -6.46
CA PHE A 28 1.43 13.76 -5.18
C PHE A 28 2.52 14.81 -4.87
N LYS A 29 2.70 15.80 -5.74
CA LYS A 29 3.85 16.75 -5.75
C LYS A 29 4.04 17.57 -4.47
N ARG A 30 2.97 17.85 -3.71
CA ARG A 30 3.05 18.63 -2.46
C ARG A 30 3.37 17.81 -1.23
N LEU A 31 3.39 16.49 -1.36
CA LEU A 31 3.78 15.55 -0.33
C LEU A 31 5.17 14.98 -0.64
N THR A 32 6.04 14.87 0.35
CA THR A 32 7.29 14.14 0.17
C THR A 32 7.06 12.67 0.50
N ILE A 33 6.92 11.84 -0.55
CA ILE A 33 6.75 10.40 -0.42
C ILE A 33 8.11 9.71 -0.51
N LYS A 34 8.40 8.84 0.46
CA LYS A 34 9.57 7.97 0.43
C LYS A 34 9.11 6.51 0.57
N PRO A 35 9.09 5.72 -0.51
CA PRO A 35 8.84 4.30 -0.41
C PRO A 35 10.08 3.57 0.13
N ASP A 36 9.87 2.54 0.93
CA ASP A 36 10.90 1.63 1.46
C ASP A 36 10.28 0.25 1.74
N TYR A 37 11.11 -0.75 1.98
CA TYR A 37 10.67 -2.08 2.42
C TYR A 37 11.77 -2.74 3.26
N PRO A 38 11.40 -3.66 4.20
CA PRO A 38 12.38 -4.39 5.01
C PRO A 38 13.15 -5.43 4.17
N LYS A 39 14.29 -5.88 4.67
CA LYS A 39 15.06 -6.97 4.03
C LYS A 39 14.32 -8.30 4.06
N HIS A 40 13.55 -8.52 5.12
CA HIS A 40 12.72 -9.72 5.33
C HIS A 40 11.30 -9.29 5.67
N THR A 41 10.30 -10.01 5.16
CA THR A 41 8.87 -9.73 5.33
C THR A 41 8.36 -10.24 6.69
N SER A 42 9.01 -9.85 7.80
CA SER A 42 8.56 -10.22 9.14
C SER A 42 7.93 -9.04 9.87
N ILE A 43 6.97 -9.33 10.74
CA ILE A 43 6.34 -8.31 11.59
C ILE A 43 7.36 -7.57 12.47
N LYS A 44 8.42 -8.27 12.91
CA LYS A 44 9.50 -7.68 13.69
C LYS A 44 10.32 -6.65 12.87
N GLU A 45 10.64 -6.97 11.63
CA GLU A 45 11.36 -6.06 10.73
C GLU A 45 10.51 -4.86 10.35
N LEU A 46 9.21 -5.06 10.13
CA LEU A 46 8.27 -3.97 9.90
C LEU A 46 8.21 -3.03 11.11
N ASP A 47 8.12 -3.56 12.33
CA ASP A 47 8.14 -2.76 13.58
C ASP A 47 9.44 -1.94 13.72
N LEU A 48 10.57 -2.54 13.35
CA LEU A 48 11.86 -1.84 13.33
C LEU A 48 11.83 -0.67 12.34
N LYS A 49 11.39 -0.91 11.11
CA LYS A 49 11.27 0.13 10.06
C LYS A 49 10.31 1.26 10.46
N ILE A 50 9.19 0.96 11.10
CA ILE A 50 8.29 1.97 11.64
C ILE A 50 9.02 2.81 12.71
N SER A 51 9.73 2.16 13.62
CA SER A 51 10.46 2.85 14.69
C SER A 51 11.56 3.75 14.15
N GLU A 52 12.30 3.31 13.12
CA GLU A 52 13.29 4.11 12.39
C GLU A 52 12.62 5.33 11.73
N GLY A 53 11.51 5.14 11.03
CA GLY A 53 10.76 6.21 10.38
C GLY A 53 10.27 7.27 11.38
N VAL A 54 9.78 6.85 12.55
CA VAL A 54 9.42 7.77 13.65
C VAL A 54 10.63 8.55 14.13
N ALA A 55 11.77 7.89 14.30
CA ALA A 55 13.01 8.55 14.75
C ALA A 55 13.56 9.56 13.72
N MET A 56 13.37 9.28 12.42
CA MET A 56 13.70 10.18 11.31
C MET A 56 12.75 11.38 11.18
N GLY A 57 11.65 11.42 11.93
CA GLY A 57 10.73 12.55 11.96
C GLY A 57 9.69 12.57 10.83
N TYR A 58 9.35 11.42 10.22
CA TYR A 58 8.24 11.36 9.28
C TYR A 58 6.91 11.71 9.97
N ASN A 59 6.08 12.52 9.31
CA ASN A 59 4.75 12.89 9.83
C ASN A 59 3.75 11.74 9.68
N HIS A 60 3.89 10.96 8.61
CA HIS A 60 3.04 9.81 8.32
C HIS A 60 3.89 8.60 7.95
N ILE A 61 3.48 7.43 8.45
CA ILE A 61 4.02 6.13 8.04
C ILE A 61 2.84 5.28 7.59
N PHE A 62 2.85 4.88 6.33
CA PHE A 62 1.82 4.04 5.72
C PHE A 62 2.41 2.65 5.47
N CYS A 63 1.85 1.64 6.12
CA CYS A 63 2.27 0.26 5.99
C CYS A 63 1.32 -0.47 5.04
N ILE A 64 1.85 -1.00 3.94
CA ILE A 64 1.11 -1.82 2.97
C ILE A 64 1.29 -3.28 3.37
N ILE A 65 0.19 -3.97 3.56
CA ILE A 65 0.16 -5.32 4.11
C ILE A 65 -0.55 -6.27 3.15
N ASP A 66 0.20 -7.23 2.64
CA ASP A 66 -0.36 -8.37 1.92
C ASP A 66 -0.90 -9.39 2.93
N MET A 67 -2.20 -9.72 2.82
CA MET A 67 -2.90 -10.61 3.77
C MET A 67 -2.78 -12.09 3.40
N ASP A 68 -1.73 -12.48 2.66
CA ASP A 68 -1.51 -13.86 2.24
C ASP A 68 -1.11 -14.81 3.37
N THR A 69 -0.41 -14.29 4.39
CA THR A 69 0.02 -15.06 5.58
C THR A 69 -0.47 -14.46 6.90
N LYS A 70 -0.86 -13.19 6.91
CA LYS A 70 -1.17 -12.43 8.14
C LYS A 70 -2.59 -12.64 8.66
N ASP A 71 -3.38 -13.43 7.98
CA ASP A 71 -4.68 -13.93 8.42
C ASP A 71 -4.60 -15.31 9.11
N VAL A 72 -3.40 -15.92 9.18
CA VAL A 72 -3.14 -17.23 9.80
C VAL A 72 -2.23 -17.08 11.03
N GLU A 73 -2.46 -17.91 12.06
CA GLU A 73 -1.56 -17.95 13.24
C GLU A 73 -0.21 -18.58 12.88
N PRO A 74 0.90 -18.11 13.47
CA PRO A 74 0.99 -17.10 14.56
C PRO A 74 1.08 -15.63 14.05
N GLU A 75 1.19 -15.40 12.74
CA GLU A 75 1.38 -14.06 12.18
C GLU A 75 0.19 -13.16 12.48
N ARG A 76 -1.04 -13.68 12.45
CA ARG A 76 -2.26 -12.93 12.81
C ARG A 76 -2.13 -12.23 14.15
N SER A 77 -1.80 -12.97 15.20
CA SER A 77 -1.65 -12.43 16.55
C SER A 77 -0.53 -11.40 16.64
N GLN A 78 0.60 -11.62 15.96
CA GLN A 78 1.72 -10.69 15.93
C GLN A 78 1.33 -9.40 15.21
N TYR A 79 0.65 -9.50 14.08
CA TYR A 79 0.18 -8.36 13.31
C TYR A 79 -0.85 -7.52 14.09
N GLN A 80 -1.81 -8.15 14.75
CA GLN A 80 -2.79 -7.44 15.58
C GLN A 80 -2.12 -6.69 16.74
N ARG A 81 -1.11 -7.27 17.38
CA ARG A 81 -0.30 -6.58 18.41
C ARG A 81 0.43 -5.36 17.84
N LEU A 82 0.98 -5.48 16.63
CA LEU A 82 1.65 -4.36 15.95
C LEU A 82 0.65 -3.22 15.66
N LYS A 83 -0.53 -3.53 15.12
CA LYS A 83 -1.60 -2.54 14.88
C LYS A 83 -2.00 -1.84 16.18
N ALA A 84 -2.21 -2.59 17.25
CA ALA A 84 -2.56 -2.05 18.57
C ALA A 84 -1.46 -1.12 19.12
N LYS A 85 -0.18 -1.47 18.95
CA LYS A 85 0.96 -0.64 19.37
C LYS A 85 0.94 0.75 18.74
N TYR A 86 0.53 0.85 17.49
CA TYR A 86 0.50 2.10 16.71
C TYR A 86 -0.89 2.68 16.48
N ALA A 87 -1.90 2.22 17.23
CA ALA A 87 -3.29 2.70 17.08
C ALA A 87 -3.46 4.20 17.38
N LYS A 88 -2.58 4.76 18.22
CA LYS A 88 -2.57 6.20 18.53
C LYS A 88 -1.37 6.89 17.88
N PRO A 89 -1.51 8.16 17.45
CA PRO A 89 -0.38 8.94 16.98
C PRO A 89 0.73 9.01 18.02
N ILE A 90 1.97 8.93 17.56
CA ILE A 90 3.16 9.11 18.40
C ILE A 90 3.41 10.60 18.50
N ASN A 91 3.29 11.14 19.72
CA ASN A 91 3.52 12.55 20.02
C ASN A 91 4.61 12.69 21.09
N LYS A 92 5.78 13.21 20.69
CA LYS A 92 6.92 13.50 21.58
C LYS A 92 7.32 14.96 21.44
N PRO A 93 6.57 15.91 22.03
CA PRO A 93 6.75 17.36 21.79
C PRO A 93 8.13 17.88 22.15
N LYS A 94 8.76 17.34 23.20
CA LYS A 94 10.16 17.69 23.57
C LYS A 94 11.19 17.36 22.50
N LYS A 95 10.87 16.45 21.57
CA LYS A 95 11.72 16.05 20.43
C LYS A 95 11.20 16.59 19.09
N GLY A 96 10.11 17.37 19.09
CA GLY A 96 9.48 17.84 17.87
C GLY A 96 8.88 16.73 17.00
N ILE A 97 8.59 15.55 17.57
CA ILE A 97 8.10 14.38 16.82
C ILE A 97 6.59 14.28 16.96
N TYR A 98 5.90 14.33 15.81
CA TYR A 98 4.50 13.91 15.66
C TYR A 98 4.43 13.00 14.45
N CYS A 99 4.00 11.74 14.66
CA CYS A 99 3.91 10.74 13.61
C CYS A 99 2.64 9.91 13.75
N LYS A 100 1.89 9.75 12.64
CA LYS A 100 0.75 8.84 12.54
C LYS A 100 1.14 7.62 11.71
N VAL A 101 0.95 6.42 12.26
CA VAL A 101 1.14 5.15 11.55
C VAL A 101 -0.23 4.61 11.15
N GLU A 102 -0.39 4.22 9.89
CA GLU A 102 -1.63 3.66 9.36
C GLU A 102 -1.31 2.41 8.54
N PHE A 103 -2.15 1.37 8.68
CA PHE A 103 -2.00 0.10 7.98
C PHE A 103 -3.08 -0.01 6.90
N PHE A 104 -2.67 -0.53 5.73
CA PHE A 104 -3.54 -0.70 4.56
C PHE A 104 -3.38 -2.13 4.05
N GLU A 105 -4.44 -2.89 4.20
CA GLU A 105 -4.48 -4.32 3.91
C GLU A 105 -4.95 -4.57 2.49
N THR A 106 -4.38 -5.59 1.84
CA THR A 106 -4.85 -6.08 0.55
C THR A 106 -4.90 -7.60 0.57
N HIS A 107 -6.03 -8.18 0.29
CA HIS A 107 -6.21 -9.61 0.14
C HIS A 107 -6.29 -9.97 -1.36
N ARG A 108 -5.39 -10.75 -1.90
CA ARG A 108 -4.23 -11.43 -1.30
C ARG A 108 -3.00 -10.52 -1.21
N CYS A 109 -2.71 -9.78 -2.26
CA CYS A 109 -1.48 -9.00 -2.43
C CYS A 109 -1.72 -7.74 -3.27
N THR A 110 -0.74 -6.88 -3.28
CA THR A 110 -0.76 -5.58 -3.95
C THR A 110 -1.18 -5.65 -5.42
N GLU A 111 -0.92 -6.75 -6.14
CA GLU A 111 -1.30 -6.93 -7.54
C GLU A 111 -2.83 -6.94 -7.76
N LEU A 112 -3.64 -7.16 -6.73
CA LEU A 112 -5.08 -6.97 -6.82
C LEU A 112 -5.43 -5.50 -7.13
N PHE A 113 -4.73 -4.56 -6.48
CA PHE A 113 -4.92 -3.14 -6.77
C PHE A 113 -4.48 -2.79 -8.20
N PHE A 114 -3.45 -3.46 -8.75
CA PHE A 114 -3.04 -3.29 -10.14
C PHE A 114 -4.11 -3.80 -11.12
N LEU A 115 -4.76 -4.92 -10.81
CA LEU A 115 -5.89 -5.41 -11.62
C LEU A 115 -7.05 -4.41 -11.60
N TYR A 116 -7.28 -3.73 -10.49
CA TYR A 116 -8.33 -2.71 -10.35
C TYR A 116 -8.12 -1.47 -11.24
N TYR A 117 -6.93 -1.21 -11.75
CA TYR A 117 -6.71 -0.21 -12.80
C TYR A 117 -7.53 -0.50 -14.06
N PHE A 118 -7.76 -1.77 -14.37
CA PHE A 118 -8.36 -2.24 -15.61
C PHE A 118 -9.78 -2.74 -15.42
N ARG A 119 -10.01 -3.56 -14.41
CA ARG A 119 -11.33 -4.14 -14.15
C ARG A 119 -11.55 -4.44 -12.67
N TYR A 120 -12.81 -4.46 -12.29
CA TYR A 120 -13.25 -4.95 -11.00
C TYR A 120 -13.30 -6.49 -11.00
N THR A 121 -13.05 -7.08 -9.84
CA THR A 121 -13.30 -8.49 -9.54
C THR A 121 -13.60 -8.66 -8.05
N SER A 122 -14.53 -9.56 -7.74
CA SER A 122 -14.79 -10.08 -6.38
C SER A 122 -14.47 -11.58 -6.30
N ARG A 123 -13.85 -12.13 -7.35
CA ARG A 123 -13.46 -13.54 -7.41
C ARG A 123 -12.48 -13.86 -6.28
N PRO A 124 -12.69 -14.94 -5.48
CA PRO A 124 -11.69 -15.38 -4.51
C PRO A 124 -10.41 -15.86 -5.24
N TYR A 125 -9.28 -15.48 -4.66
CA TYR A 125 -7.95 -15.91 -5.09
C TYR A 125 -7.26 -16.63 -3.93
N ASP A 126 -7.10 -17.95 -4.03
CA ASP A 126 -6.43 -18.76 -3.00
C ASP A 126 -4.91 -18.59 -3.05
N THR A 127 -4.38 -18.31 -4.24
CA THR A 127 -2.96 -18.04 -4.47
C THR A 127 -2.78 -16.84 -5.39
N GLN A 128 -1.53 -16.39 -5.52
CA GLN A 128 -1.19 -15.22 -6.34
C GLN A 128 -1.27 -15.52 -7.86
N GLU A 129 -1.02 -16.76 -8.29
CA GLU A 129 -0.91 -17.11 -9.71
C GLU A 129 -2.20 -16.83 -10.52
N PRO A 130 -3.42 -17.18 -10.04
CA PRO A 130 -4.64 -16.84 -10.76
C PRO A 130 -4.86 -15.34 -10.88
N LEU A 131 -4.49 -14.56 -9.86
CA LEU A 131 -4.57 -13.11 -9.88
C LEU A 131 -3.61 -12.52 -10.93
N LEU A 132 -2.36 -12.99 -10.97
CA LEU A 132 -1.38 -12.57 -11.97
C LEU A 132 -1.81 -12.93 -13.39
N LYS A 133 -2.44 -14.11 -13.56
CA LYS A 133 -3.03 -14.50 -14.85
C LYS A 133 -4.13 -13.54 -15.29
N ASP A 134 -5.01 -13.15 -14.37
CA ASP A 134 -6.09 -12.20 -14.64
C ASP A 134 -5.54 -10.80 -14.95
N LEU A 135 -4.51 -10.35 -14.26
CA LEU A 135 -3.81 -9.10 -14.57
C LEU A 135 -3.16 -9.13 -15.95
N ASN A 136 -2.51 -10.24 -16.30
CA ASN A 136 -1.86 -10.42 -17.60
C ASN A 136 -2.84 -10.53 -18.79
N GLN A 137 -4.13 -10.75 -18.55
CA GLN A 137 -5.15 -10.58 -19.59
C GLN A 137 -5.43 -9.10 -19.92
N CYS A 138 -5.11 -8.19 -18.98
CA CYS A 138 -5.35 -6.76 -19.14
C CYS A 138 -4.10 -6.03 -19.63
N VAL A 139 -2.93 -6.40 -19.10
CA VAL A 139 -1.65 -5.75 -19.37
C VAL A 139 -0.50 -6.73 -19.13
N GLU A 140 0.57 -6.67 -19.93
CA GLU A 140 1.78 -7.46 -19.63
C GLU A 140 2.32 -7.03 -18.25
N TYR A 141 2.45 -7.97 -17.33
CA TYR A 141 3.01 -7.74 -16.01
C TYR A 141 3.92 -8.89 -15.60
N ARG A 142 5.10 -8.54 -15.07
CA ARG A 142 6.05 -9.50 -14.51
C ARG A 142 6.55 -9.01 -13.16
N LYS A 143 6.42 -9.84 -12.14
CA LYS A 143 6.86 -9.53 -10.77
C LYS A 143 8.38 -9.67 -10.62
N ASN A 144 9.15 -8.79 -11.29
CA ASN A 144 10.61 -8.74 -11.16
C ASN A 144 11.18 -7.33 -11.42
N ILE A 145 12.35 -7.08 -10.83
CA ILE A 145 13.03 -5.78 -10.88
C ILE A 145 13.35 -5.33 -12.32
N SER A 146 13.70 -6.26 -13.20
CA SER A 146 13.98 -5.93 -14.60
C SER A 146 12.76 -5.34 -15.30
N PHE A 147 11.58 -5.92 -15.08
CA PHE A 147 10.32 -5.39 -15.60
C PHE A 147 9.99 -4.02 -14.99
N PHE A 148 10.14 -3.88 -13.67
CA PHE A 148 9.85 -2.61 -12.99
C PHE A 148 10.70 -1.46 -13.50
N ASN A 149 11.99 -1.71 -13.75
CA ASN A 149 12.89 -0.70 -14.34
C ASN A 149 12.51 -0.37 -15.80
N LYS A 150 12.17 -1.38 -16.61
CA LYS A 150 11.78 -1.18 -18.02
C LYS A 150 10.43 -0.46 -18.16
N SER A 151 9.53 -0.63 -17.21
CA SER A 151 8.18 0.00 -17.23
C SER A 151 8.22 1.53 -17.13
N LYS A 152 9.34 2.12 -16.68
CA LYS A 152 9.49 3.57 -16.43
C LYS A 152 8.43 4.11 -15.46
N GLY A 153 8.14 3.35 -14.42
CA GLY A 153 7.14 3.63 -13.39
C GLY A 153 5.85 2.87 -13.62
N LEU A 154 5.50 2.01 -12.64
CA LEU A 154 4.36 1.10 -12.76
C LEU A 154 3.03 1.84 -12.93
N HIS A 155 2.78 2.93 -12.19
CA HIS A 155 1.57 3.73 -12.34
C HIS A 155 1.41 4.24 -13.78
N SER A 156 2.41 4.97 -14.30
CA SER A 156 2.37 5.51 -15.67
C SER A 156 2.35 4.40 -16.74
N TYR A 157 2.94 3.24 -16.43
CA TYR A 157 2.86 2.08 -17.31
C TYR A 157 1.42 1.57 -17.43
N PHE A 158 0.72 1.42 -16.32
CA PHE A 158 -0.69 1.00 -16.34
C PHE A 158 -1.58 1.99 -17.08
N GLU A 159 -1.39 3.29 -16.87
CA GLU A 159 -2.17 4.32 -17.57
C GLU A 159 -1.92 4.30 -19.08
N ARG A 160 -0.67 4.19 -19.53
CA ARG A 160 -0.35 4.07 -20.97
C ARG A 160 -0.93 2.81 -21.62
N ASN A 161 -1.27 1.79 -20.84
CA ASN A 161 -1.88 0.55 -21.32
C ASN A 161 -3.40 0.47 -21.04
N GLY A 162 -4.07 1.61 -20.87
CA GLY A 162 -5.54 1.69 -20.76
C GLY A 162 -6.08 1.52 -19.33
N GLY A 163 -5.21 1.47 -18.32
CA GLY A 163 -5.61 1.53 -16.92
C GLY A 163 -5.88 2.97 -16.45
N SER A 164 -6.48 3.12 -15.27
CA SER A 164 -6.71 4.42 -14.63
C SER A 164 -6.58 4.29 -13.12
N LEU A 165 -5.87 5.23 -12.49
CA LEU A 165 -5.78 5.32 -11.03
C LEU A 165 -7.15 5.60 -10.41
N GLU A 166 -7.98 6.44 -11.03
CA GLU A 166 -9.33 6.74 -10.56
C GLU A 166 -10.19 5.48 -10.55
N LYS A 167 -10.12 4.68 -11.62
CA LYS A 167 -10.81 3.39 -11.72
C LYS A 167 -10.31 2.41 -10.64
N ALA A 168 -8.99 2.37 -10.38
CA ALA A 168 -8.42 1.54 -9.34
C ALA A 168 -8.95 1.93 -7.95
N ILE A 169 -9.02 3.23 -7.65
CA ILE A 169 -9.57 3.76 -6.41
C ILE A 169 -11.06 3.42 -6.27
N ALA A 170 -11.85 3.57 -7.33
CA ALA A 170 -13.27 3.24 -7.34
C ALA A 170 -13.51 1.74 -7.11
N ASN A 171 -12.77 0.88 -7.82
CA ASN A 171 -12.86 -0.57 -7.68
C ASN A 171 -12.41 -1.06 -6.29
N ALA A 172 -11.35 -0.48 -5.74
CA ALA A 172 -10.91 -0.76 -4.37
C ALA A 172 -11.95 -0.32 -3.33
N SER A 173 -12.56 0.86 -3.49
CA SER A 173 -13.64 1.31 -2.61
C SER A 173 -14.83 0.35 -2.68
N ARG A 174 -15.25 -0.04 -3.90
CA ARG A 174 -16.30 -1.03 -4.10
C ARG A 174 -15.99 -2.36 -3.42
N SER A 175 -14.75 -2.84 -3.49
CA SER A 175 -14.36 -4.10 -2.85
C SER A 175 -14.50 -4.03 -1.33
N MET A 176 -14.17 -2.89 -0.71
CA MET A 176 -14.36 -2.67 0.73
C MET A 176 -15.84 -2.58 1.12
N ASP A 177 -16.67 -1.89 0.34
CA ASP A 177 -18.12 -1.82 0.55
C ASP A 177 -18.78 -3.21 0.50
N GLU A 178 -18.31 -4.07 -0.41
CA GLU A 178 -18.81 -5.45 -0.53
C GLU A 178 -18.34 -6.33 0.63
N VAL A 179 -17.09 -6.18 1.10
CA VAL A 179 -16.58 -6.85 2.32
C VAL A 179 -17.48 -6.51 3.51
N GLU A 180 -17.82 -5.25 3.69
CA GLU A 180 -18.67 -4.80 4.80
C GLU A 180 -20.10 -5.33 4.68
N LYS A 181 -20.70 -5.28 3.48
CA LYS A 181 -22.08 -5.71 3.25
C LYS A 181 -22.27 -7.23 3.29
N GLU A 182 -21.32 -7.98 2.75
CA GLU A 182 -21.41 -9.43 2.59
C GLU A 182 -20.75 -10.20 3.74
N GLY A 183 -19.98 -9.51 4.60
CA GLY A 183 -19.22 -10.13 5.69
C GLY A 183 -18.09 -11.04 5.18
N ARG A 184 -17.59 -10.84 3.95
CA ARG A 184 -16.49 -11.61 3.38
C ARG A 184 -15.14 -11.02 3.80
N ASP A 185 -14.11 -11.83 3.86
CA ASP A 185 -12.75 -11.47 4.26
C ASP A 185 -11.70 -11.64 3.14
N TYR A 186 -12.15 -11.77 1.89
CA TYR A 186 -11.30 -12.01 0.71
C TYR A 186 -11.57 -11.00 -0.41
N THR A 187 -10.58 -10.85 -1.28
CA THR A 187 -10.59 -10.01 -2.51
C THR A 187 -11.04 -8.59 -2.23
N PHE A 188 -10.22 -7.89 -1.43
CA PHE A 188 -10.37 -6.48 -1.13
C PHE A 188 -9.01 -5.77 -1.16
N SER A 189 -9.03 -4.44 -1.32
CA SER A 189 -7.83 -3.62 -1.21
C SER A 189 -8.14 -2.28 -0.56
N GLU A 190 -7.47 -2.00 0.55
CA GLU A 190 -7.49 -0.68 1.20
C GLU A 190 -6.59 0.35 0.50
N LEU A 191 -5.86 -0.02 -0.57
CA LEU A 191 -4.99 0.91 -1.28
C LEU A 191 -5.77 2.08 -1.92
N GLY A 192 -7.05 1.88 -2.27
CA GLY A 192 -7.92 2.99 -2.67
C GLY A 192 -8.08 4.04 -1.58
N ARG A 193 -8.21 3.63 -0.30
CA ARG A 193 -8.24 4.53 0.86
C ARG A 193 -6.90 5.23 1.05
N LEU A 194 -5.78 4.52 0.87
CA LEU A 194 -4.45 5.13 0.90
C LEU A 194 -4.30 6.21 -0.17
N MET A 195 -4.71 5.96 -1.43
CA MET A 195 -4.61 6.96 -2.49
C MET A 195 -5.39 8.24 -2.15
N LYS A 196 -6.62 8.11 -1.63
CA LYS A 196 -7.40 9.25 -1.15
C LYS A 196 -6.69 9.99 -0.01
N ARG A 197 -6.04 9.24 0.90
CA ARG A 197 -5.27 9.82 1.99
C ARG A 197 -4.06 10.62 1.49
N LEU A 198 -3.30 10.08 0.51
CA LEU A 198 -2.18 10.78 -0.12
C LEU A 198 -2.64 12.05 -0.86
N ALA A 199 -3.77 11.99 -1.56
CA ALA A 199 -4.36 13.16 -2.23
C ALA A 199 -4.65 14.28 -1.23
N THR A 200 -5.38 13.98 -0.13
CA THR A 200 -5.69 14.95 0.93
C THR A 200 -4.44 15.58 1.56
N LEU A 201 -3.37 14.81 1.73
CA LEU A 201 -2.11 15.33 2.29
C LEU A 201 -1.31 16.16 1.27
N SER A 202 -1.63 16.03 -0.01
CA SER A 202 -1.02 16.79 -1.11
C SER A 202 -1.70 18.12 -1.39
N GLU A 203 -2.85 18.41 -0.79
CA GLU A 203 -3.57 19.69 -0.88
C GLU A 203 -2.94 20.75 0.05
#